data_d7a9a0aabcdd3f56609b621217bf69ec
#
_entry.id   d7a9a0aabcdd3f56609b621217bf69ec
#
_cell.length_a   1.000
_cell.length_b   1.000
_cell.length_c   1.000
_cell.angle_alpha   90.00
_cell.angle_beta   90.00
_cell.angle_gamma   90.00
#
_symmetry.space_group_name_H-M   'P 1'
#
loop_
_entity.id
_entity.type
_entity.pdbx_description
1 polymer ?
#
loop_
_entity_poly.entity_id
_entity_poly.type
_entity_poly.pdbx_seq_one_letter_code
_entity_poly.pdbx_strand_id
1 'polypeptide(L)'
;MSLLRRWFDPIRSSWFYQKPSRQAVLPTEHGLSVYLRLDDVYSYLAVQQLPQLEDILADELKPLTVVISRQSGDAPNQMSAAEWQNYCIQDAQILAKQHRFSFHDSPEPPTAEALMQAEAILRHTPLRGQDFLYLLEDVFHMLWQKQSGKLRTLYAMASRHHQIQDFPERVFDDAPVLASYFEFGGRKYHAVDDLLRLTRRLKQQKLLTDNPIFLINHIEWREHLISDAEELNEIQALDPELDLYIALEDPISWLLLAYIKEELAAYYNIHLNVYPLSYHGRDWFDWSLATRLSKRTDVAFTPFCRPTEQATYQMAQLYYSAPEEQRVDAMYRILQAVWTRGQDLSFKAHFERMQRELELDQLTTADVTELLKENDMLCEMKSQPDFPVLELRIDGQSYVFNSLYRVWMIESIFSNVLEEKYKSENETETESVAQAHEQ
;
A
#
# COMPACT_ATOMS: atom_id res chain seq x y z
N MET A 1 -9.82 24.05 -18.95
CA MET A 1 -10.00 22.72 -19.59
C MET A 1 -11.42 22.63 -20.13
N SER A 2 -11.61 22.07 -21.36
CA SER A 2 -12.99 21.97 -21.88
C SER A 2 -13.79 20.93 -21.10
N LEU A 3 -15.09 21.17 -20.91
CA LEU A 3 -16.03 20.24 -20.25
C LEU A 3 -15.94 18.82 -20.84
N LEU A 4 -15.73 18.71 -22.15
CA LEU A 4 -15.55 17.42 -22.84
C LEU A 4 -14.36 16.62 -22.30
N ARG A 5 -13.23 17.24 -21.95
CA ARG A 5 -12.07 16.53 -21.41
C ARG A 5 -12.38 15.91 -20.05
N ARG A 6 -13.17 16.57 -19.22
CA ARG A 6 -13.60 16.06 -17.90
C ARG A 6 -14.49 14.82 -17.99
N TRP A 7 -15.38 14.78 -18.99
CA TRP A 7 -16.29 13.64 -19.21
C TRP A 7 -15.57 12.42 -19.80
N PHE A 8 -14.50 12.63 -20.56
CA PHE A 8 -13.75 11.54 -21.18
C PHE A 8 -12.57 11.02 -20.32
N ASP A 9 -12.20 11.70 -19.25
CA ASP A 9 -11.12 11.25 -18.36
C ASP A 9 -11.38 9.86 -17.76
N PRO A 10 -12.57 9.51 -17.26
CA PRO A 10 -12.84 8.15 -16.79
C PRO A 10 -12.72 7.08 -17.86
N ILE A 11 -13.20 7.39 -19.08
CA ILE A 11 -13.11 6.49 -20.23
C ILE A 11 -11.65 6.33 -20.65
N ARG A 12 -10.90 7.42 -20.67
CA ARG A 12 -9.50 7.46 -21.07
C ARG A 12 -8.60 6.71 -20.09
N SER A 13 -8.81 6.88 -18.78
CA SER A 13 -8.04 6.20 -17.75
C SER A 13 -8.37 4.70 -17.66
N SER A 14 -9.62 4.29 -17.89
CA SER A 14 -10.02 2.88 -17.85
C SER A 14 -9.59 2.06 -19.06
N TRP A 15 -9.48 2.67 -20.24
CA TRP A 15 -9.27 1.97 -21.52
C TRP A 15 -7.90 2.22 -22.16
N PHE A 16 -7.26 3.38 -21.96
CA PHE A 16 -6.12 3.81 -22.77
C PHE A 16 -4.79 4.01 -22.02
N TYR A 17 -4.76 3.99 -20.70
CA TYR A 17 -3.55 4.35 -19.95
C TYR A 17 -2.79 3.20 -19.29
N GLN A 18 -2.96 1.99 -19.78
CA GLN A 18 -1.90 1.00 -19.69
C GLN A 18 -1.14 0.99 -21.01
N LYS A 19 -0.40 2.08 -21.31
CA LYS A 19 0.64 1.96 -22.32
C LYS A 19 1.65 0.94 -21.78
N PRO A 20 1.85 -0.20 -22.46
CA PRO A 20 2.98 -1.03 -22.15
C PRO A 20 4.23 -0.15 -22.31
N SER A 21 5.13 -0.19 -21.34
CA SER A 21 6.43 0.47 -21.51
C SER A 21 7.05 -0.13 -22.78
N ARG A 22 7.38 0.71 -23.76
CA ARG A 22 7.87 0.25 -25.07
C ARG A 22 9.30 -0.31 -25.02
N GLN A 23 9.81 -0.69 -23.85
CA GLN A 23 11.20 -1.12 -23.67
C GLN A 23 11.37 -2.50 -23.02
N ALA A 24 10.34 -3.26 -22.78
CA ALA A 24 10.54 -4.65 -22.37
C ALA A 24 10.78 -5.51 -23.59
N VAL A 25 12.01 -5.80 -23.86
CA VAL A 25 12.42 -6.82 -24.83
C VAL A 25 12.19 -8.19 -24.19
N LEU A 26 10.99 -8.66 -24.19
CA LEU A 26 10.68 -10.10 -24.19
C LEU A 26 9.24 -10.27 -24.69
N PRO A 27 9.04 -10.66 -25.92
CA PRO A 27 7.71 -10.96 -26.42
C PRO A 27 7.42 -12.44 -26.20
N THR A 28 6.88 -12.77 -25.07
CA THR A 28 6.02 -13.95 -25.02
C THR A 28 4.63 -13.46 -24.70
N GLU A 29 3.71 -13.62 -25.63
CA GLU A 29 2.30 -13.24 -25.45
C GLU A 29 1.69 -13.84 -24.17
N HIS A 30 2.40 -14.74 -23.48
CA HIS A 30 1.99 -15.47 -22.29
C HIS A 30 3.07 -15.62 -21.20
N GLY A 31 4.21 -14.91 -21.27
CA GLY A 31 5.26 -15.03 -20.25
C GLY A 31 4.90 -14.35 -18.93
N LEU A 32 5.29 -14.94 -17.82
CA LEU A 32 5.28 -14.33 -16.50
C LEU A 32 6.70 -13.91 -16.13
N SER A 33 6.89 -12.64 -15.81
CA SER A 33 8.18 -12.11 -15.35
C SER A 33 8.01 -11.41 -14.00
N VAL A 34 9.02 -11.52 -13.15
CA VAL A 34 9.12 -10.74 -11.91
C VAL A 34 10.31 -9.79 -12.00
N TYR A 35 10.07 -8.52 -11.68
CA TYR A 35 11.08 -7.47 -11.68
C TYR A 35 11.44 -7.14 -10.23
N LEU A 36 12.72 -7.28 -9.91
CA LEU A 36 13.27 -7.17 -8.56
C LEU A 36 14.46 -6.22 -8.54
N ARG A 37 14.76 -5.65 -7.37
CA ARG A 37 16.01 -4.96 -7.06
C ARG A 37 16.59 -5.50 -5.76
N LEU A 38 17.91 -5.64 -5.71
CA LEU A 38 18.60 -6.19 -4.53
C LEU A 38 18.53 -5.26 -3.30
N ASP A 39 18.39 -3.95 -3.54
CA ASP A 39 18.28 -2.90 -2.54
C ASP A 39 16.80 -2.49 -2.25
N ASP A 40 15.84 -3.18 -2.83
CA ASP A 40 14.41 -2.95 -2.59
C ASP A 40 13.86 -3.97 -1.59
N VAL A 41 13.31 -3.47 -0.51
CA VAL A 41 12.77 -4.29 0.57
C VAL A 41 11.53 -5.09 0.17
N TYR A 42 10.70 -4.57 -0.74
CA TYR A 42 9.56 -5.33 -1.25
C TYR A 42 10.02 -6.50 -2.13
N SER A 43 11.16 -6.35 -2.83
CA SER A 43 11.80 -7.46 -3.52
C SER A 43 12.19 -8.57 -2.55
N TYR A 44 12.71 -8.22 -1.35
CA TYR A 44 13.02 -9.20 -0.30
C TYR A 44 11.77 -9.94 0.21
N LEU A 45 10.65 -9.24 0.39
CA LEU A 45 9.40 -9.91 0.76
C LEU A 45 8.88 -10.81 -0.38
N ALA A 46 8.97 -10.32 -1.62
CA ALA A 46 8.48 -11.04 -2.80
C ALA A 46 9.23 -12.36 -3.03
N VAL A 47 10.57 -12.37 -2.92
CA VAL A 47 11.38 -13.57 -3.21
C VAL A 47 11.03 -14.75 -2.33
N GLN A 48 10.56 -14.52 -1.10
CA GLN A 48 10.11 -15.54 -0.17
C GLN A 48 8.85 -16.31 -0.66
N GLN A 49 8.18 -15.82 -1.71
CA GLN A 49 7.00 -16.42 -2.31
C GLN A 49 7.28 -17.08 -3.68
N LEU A 50 8.43 -16.75 -4.30
CA LEU A 50 8.70 -17.17 -5.68
C LEU A 50 8.83 -18.69 -5.84
N PRO A 51 9.51 -19.45 -4.95
CA PRO A 51 9.58 -20.89 -5.07
C PRO A 51 8.19 -21.56 -5.05
N GLN A 52 7.33 -21.13 -4.13
CA GLN A 52 5.96 -21.65 -4.04
C GLN A 52 5.11 -21.24 -5.24
N LEU A 53 5.29 -20.03 -5.77
CA LEU A 53 4.60 -19.60 -6.97
C LEU A 53 5.03 -20.46 -8.16
N GLU A 54 6.33 -20.70 -8.38
CA GLU A 54 6.83 -21.52 -9.47
C GLU A 54 6.28 -22.94 -9.42
N ASP A 55 6.19 -23.53 -8.23
CA ASP A 55 5.65 -24.89 -8.07
C ASP A 55 4.27 -25.06 -8.66
N ILE A 56 3.40 -24.08 -8.48
CA ILE A 56 2.00 -24.11 -8.90
C ILE A 56 1.75 -23.51 -10.29
N LEU A 57 2.75 -22.94 -10.96
CA LEU A 57 2.60 -22.47 -12.33
C LEU A 57 2.41 -23.65 -13.29
N ALA A 58 1.62 -23.46 -14.33
CA ALA A 58 1.56 -24.38 -15.46
C ALA A 58 2.89 -24.39 -16.24
N ASP A 59 3.19 -25.50 -16.91
CA ASP A 59 4.48 -25.70 -17.59
C ASP A 59 4.78 -24.64 -18.67
N GLU A 60 3.74 -24.05 -19.27
CA GLU A 60 3.88 -22.96 -20.25
C GLU A 60 4.50 -21.68 -19.66
N LEU A 61 4.41 -21.49 -18.33
CA LEU A 61 4.97 -20.36 -17.64
C LEU A 61 6.30 -20.67 -16.92
N LYS A 62 6.77 -21.90 -16.96
CA LYS A 62 8.01 -22.32 -16.31
C LYS A 62 9.18 -22.35 -17.31
N PRO A 63 10.36 -21.98 -16.86
CA PRO A 63 10.68 -21.37 -15.55
C PRO A 63 10.21 -19.90 -15.46
N LEU A 64 9.89 -19.45 -14.25
CA LEU A 64 9.58 -18.03 -13.98
C LEU A 64 10.77 -17.15 -14.41
N THR A 65 10.50 -16.13 -15.21
CA THR A 65 11.55 -15.17 -15.60
C THR A 65 11.79 -14.16 -14.51
N VAL A 66 13.03 -14.09 -14.00
CA VAL A 66 13.46 -13.12 -13.00
C VAL A 66 14.31 -12.04 -13.66
N VAL A 67 13.86 -10.79 -13.53
CA VAL A 67 14.58 -9.60 -14.00
C VAL A 67 15.12 -8.86 -12.79
N ILE A 68 16.45 -8.74 -12.68
CA ILE A 68 17.12 -8.02 -11.61
C ILE A 68 17.56 -6.67 -12.16
N SER A 69 16.89 -5.60 -11.71
CA SER A 69 17.24 -4.21 -12.05
C SER A 69 18.37 -3.69 -11.15
N ARG A 70 19.27 -2.91 -11.74
CA ARG A 70 20.34 -2.19 -11.05
C ARG A 70 19.97 -0.77 -10.68
N GLN A 71 18.91 -0.24 -11.27
CA GLN A 71 18.54 1.16 -11.12
C GLN A 71 17.22 1.30 -10.36
N SER A 72 17.23 2.24 -9.41
CA SER A 72 16.01 2.70 -8.76
C SER A 72 15.21 3.58 -9.71
N GLY A 73 13.90 3.41 -9.74
CA GLY A 73 13.00 4.40 -10.29
C GLY A 73 12.96 5.67 -9.42
N ASP A 74 12.42 6.74 -9.97
CA ASP A 74 12.22 7.99 -9.24
C ASP A 74 11.24 7.79 -8.08
N ALA A 75 11.60 8.34 -6.92
CA ALA A 75 10.71 8.34 -5.77
C ALA A 75 9.43 9.14 -6.05
N PRO A 76 8.28 8.73 -5.50
CA PRO A 76 7.02 9.42 -5.76
C PRO A 76 6.97 10.79 -5.07
N ASN A 77 6.14 11.68 -5.57
CA ASN A 77 5.76 12.95 -4.93
C ASN A 77 6.93 13.80 -4.42
N GLN A 78 8.01 13.92 -5.18
CA GLN A 78 9.20 14.72 -4.84
C GLN A 78 9.93 14.29 -3.55
N MET A 79 9.62 13.11 -3.00
CA MET A 79 10.40 12.54 -1.90
C MET A 79 11.85 12.34 -2.31
N SER A 80 12.77 12.55 -1.40
CA SER A 80 14.15 12.12 -1.59
C SER A 80 14.24 10.58 -1.63
N ALA A 81 15.27 10.05 -2.26
CA ALA A 81 15.50 8.59 -2.28
C ALA A 81 15.63 8.00 -0.86
N ALA A 82 16.19 8.76 0.09
CA ALA A 82 16.33 8.32 1.48
C ALA A 82 14.97 8.26 2.21
N GLU A 83 14.11 9.25 2.03
CA GLU A 83 12.75 9.25 2.60
C GLU A 83 11.93 8.10 2.04
N TRP A 84 11.97 7.90 0.73
CA TRP A 84 11.30 6.78 0.07
C TRP A 84 11.79 5.44 0.62
N GLN A 85 13.10 5.26 0.76
CA GLN A 85 13.68 4.03 1.29
C GLN A 85 13.26 3.77 2.75
N ASN A 86 13.28 4.80 3.60
CA ASN A 86 12.82 4.70 4.97
C ASN A 86 11.34 4.32 5.05
N TYR A 87 10.49 4.95 4.24
CA TYR A 87 9.09 4.58 4.13
C TYR A 87 8.92 3.09 3.74
N CYS A 88 9.59 2.65 2.68
CA CYS A 88 9.48 1.26 2.22
C CYS A 88 9.91 0.26 3.31
N ILE A 89 10.96 0.57 4.08
CA ILE A 89 11.44 -0.28 5.17
C ILE A 89 10.39 -0.38 6.29
N GLN A 90 9.82 0.74 6.72
CA GLN A 90 8.79 0.76 7.76
C GLN A 90 7.53 0.00 7.33
N ASP A 91 7.07 0.26 6.11
CA ASP A 91 5.91 -0.44 5.55
C ASP A 91 6.17 -1.96 5.42
N ALA A 92 7.36 -2.35 4.95
CA ALA A 92 7.75 -3.75 4.83
C ALA A 92 7.88 -4.48 6.18
N GLN A 93 8.31 -3.79 7.25
CA GLN A 93 8.33 -4.35 8.61
C GLN A 93 6.93 -4.74 9.07
N ILE A 94 5.96 -3.87 8.83
CA ILE A 94 4.57 -4.12 9.20
C ILE A 94 4.01 -5.29 8.38
N LEU A 95 4.22 -5.27 7.05
CA LEU A 95 3.84 -6.38 6.18
C LEU A 95 4.47 -7.70 6.61
N ALA A 96 5.76 -7.67 6.95
CA ALA A 96 6.49 -8.87 7.37
C ALA A 96 5.93 -9.44 8.67
N LYS A 97 5.66 -8.59 9.67
CA LYS A 97 5.03 -9.02 10.93
C LYS A 97 3.65 -9.64 10.68
N GLN A 98 2.80 -8.96 9.90
CA GLN A 98 1.43 -9.42 9.62
C GLN A 98 1.38 -10.73 8.84
N HIS A 99 2.24 -10.87 7.86
CA HIS A 99 2.24 -12.05 6.97
C HIS A 99 3.29 -13.11 7.35
N ARG A 100 3.98 -12.92 8.48
CA ARG A 100 5.01 -13.84 8.99
C ARG A 100 6.16 -14.08 8.00
N PHE A 101 6.54 -13.05 7.25
CA PHE A 101 7.75 -13.08 6.46
C PHE A 101 8.99 -13.07 7.35
N SER A 102 10.05 -13.71 6.89
CA SER A 102 11.37 -13.57 7.52
C SER A 102 11.87 -12.13 7.31
N PHE A 103 12.06 -11.39 8.39
CA PHE A 103 12.51 -10.01 8.35
C PHE A 103 13.37 -9.68 9.57
N HIS A 104 14.32 -8.74 9.45
CA HIS A 104 15.17 -8.32 10.56
C HIS A 104 14.46 -7.26 11.40
N ASP A 105 14.63 -7.31 12.73
CA ASP A 105 13.98 -6.34 13.63
C ASP A 105 14.43 -4.89 13.39
N SER A 106 15.68 -4.71 12.97
CA SER A 106 16.26 -3.41 12.61
C SER A 106 16.86 -3.47 11.21
N PRO A 107 16.03 -3.47 10.15
CA PRO A 107 16.52 -3.57 8.79
C PRO A 107 17.23 -2.28 8.37
N GLU A 108 18.32 -2.45 7.65
CA GLU A 108 19.06 -1.36 7.01
C GLU A 108 19.30 -1.72 5.55
N PRO A 109 19.35 -0.71 4.68
CA PRO A 109 19.66 -0.94 3.27
C PRO A 109 21.00 -1.66 3.12
N PRO A 110 21.11 -2.62 2.18
CA PRO A 110 22.35 -3.29 1.88
C PRO A 110 23.44 -2.30 1.41
N THR A 111 24.70 -2.54 1.81
CA THR A 111 25.83 -1.73 1.34
C THR A 111 26.13 -1.98 -0.13
N ALA A 112 26.77 -1.01 -0.82
CA ALA A 112 27.17 -1.16 -2.22
C ALA A 112 28.08 -2.39 -2.44
N GLU A 113 28.98 -2.71 -1.48
CA GLU A 113 29.82 -3.91 -1.54
C GLU A 113 28.96 -5.19 -1.47
N ALA A 114 27.99 -5.25 -0.57
CA ALA A 114 27.09 -6.39 -0.44
C ALA A 114 26.24 -6.59 -1.70
N LEU A 115 25.73 -5.50 -2.29
CA LEU A 115 24.97 -5.55 -3.55
C LEU A 115 25.82 -6.09 -4.70
N MET A 116 27.06 -5.64 -4.83
CA MET A 116 28.01 -6.13 -5.84
C MET A 116 28.29 -7.64 -5.65
N GLN A 117 28.51 -8.08 -4.41
CA GLN A 117 28.72 -9.51 -4.10
C GLN A 117 27.49 -10.34 -4.44
N ALA A 118 26.30 -9.88 -4.07
CA ALA A 118 25.04 -10.55 -4.35
C ALA A 118 24.79 -10.68 -5.86
N GLU A 119 24.97 -9.61 -6.63
CA GLU A 119 24.84 -9.67 -8.10
C GLU A 119 25.82 -10.67 -8.71
N ALA A 120 27.07 -10.68 -8.28
CA ALA A 120 28.07 -11.60 -8.78
C ALA A 120 27.71 -13.07 -8.46
N ILE A 121 27.20 -13.36 -7.25
CA ILE A 121 26.71 -14.68 -6.89
C ILE A 121 25.61 -15.12 -7.85
N LEU A 122 24.59 -14.27 -8.04
CA LEU A 122 23.46 -14.58 -8.90
C LEU A 122 23.83 -14.76 -10.36
N ARG A 123 24.87 -14.05 -10.85
CA ARG A 123 25.37 -14.17 -12.23
C ARG A 123 26.20 -15.41 -12.48
N HIS A 124 27.04 -15.81 -11.51
CA HIS A 124 28.04 -16.85 -11.73
C HIS A 124 27.62 -18.23 -11.25
N THR A 125 26.53 -18.35 -10.48
CA THR A 125 26.06 -19.65 -9.99
C THR A 125 25.24 -20.37 -11.08
N PRO A 126 25.56 -21.62 -11.44
CA PRO A 126 24.93 -22.35 -12.56
C PRO A 126 23.61 -23.05 -12.16
N LEU A 127 22.85 -22.48 -11.25
CA LEU A 127 21.52 -23.00 -10.85
C LEU A 127 20.42 -22.47 -11.77
N ARG A 128 19.35 -23.23 -11.95
CA ARG A 128 18.22 -22.92 -12.86
C ARG A 128 16.89 -23.23 -12.19
N GLY A 129 15.84 -22.63 -12.73
CA GLY A 129 14.45 -22.87 -12.27
C GLY A 129 14.34 -22.68 -10.76
N GLN A 130 13.69 -23.61 -10.10
CA GLN A 130 13.43 -23.56 -8.68
C GLN A 130 14.71 -23.48 -7.80
N ASP A 131 15.78 -24.20 -8.18
CA ASP A 131 17.06 -24.10 -7.44
C ASP A 131 17.64 -22.70 -7.49
N PHE A 132 17.43 -21.99 -8.61
CA PHE A 132 17.82 -20.57 -8.69
C PHE A 132 16.94 -19.68 -7.82
N LEU A 133 15.64 -19.95 -7.71
CA LEU A 133 14.76 -19.18 -6.86
C LEU A 133 15.09 -19.36 -5.37
N TYR A 134 15.48 -20.54 -4.94
CA TYR A 134 16.01 -20.75 -3.57
C TYR A 134 17.33 -20.01 -3.34
N LEU A 135 18.24 -20.04 -4.31
CA LEU A 135 19.47 -19.23 -4.21
C LEU A 135 19.16 -17.74 -4.13
N LEU A 136 18.20 -17.27 -4.93
CA LEU A 136 17.77 -15.87 -4.94
C LEU A 136 17.21 -15.47 -3.57
N GLU A 137 16.34 -16.28 -2.97
CA GLU A 137 15.82 -16.09 -1.63
C GLU A 137 16.94 -16.04 -0.59
N ASP A 138 17.88 -16.99 -0.62
CA ASP A 138 19.03 -17.04 0.29
C ASP A 138 19.91 -15.79 0.17
N VAL A 139 20.17 -15.30 -1.06
CA VAL A 139 20.97 -14.09 -1.29
C VAL A 139 20.27 -12.87 -0.72
N PHE A 140 18.96 -12.69 -0.97
CA PHE A 140 18.19 -11.61 -0.37
C PHE A 140 18.16 -11.70 1.16
N HIS A 141 17.99 -12.92 1.70
CA HIS A 141 18.05 -13.16 3.14
C HIS A 141 19.38 -12.73 3.73
N MET A 142 20.52 -13.12 3.11
CA MET A 142 21.84 -12.71 3.58
C MET A 142 22.05 -11.19 3.52
N LEU A 143 21.50 -10.50 2.49
CA LEU A 143 21.55 -9.05 2.35
C LEU A 143 20.80 -8.34 3.48
N TRP A 144 19.54 -8.69 3.67
CA TRP A 144 18.61 -7.97 4.57
C TRP A 144 18.68 -8.42 6.02
N GLN A 145 19.22 -9.60 6.31
CA GLN A 145 19.50 -10.12 7.66
C GLN A 145 20.92 -9.85 8.13
N LYS A 146 21.66 -8.97 7.42
CA LYS A 146 23.04 -8.56 7.76
C LYS A 146 24.03 -9.73 7.90
N GLN A 147 23.83 -10.81 7.15
CA GLN A 147 24.71 -12.00 7.20
C GLN A 147 25.93 -11.86 6.27
N SER A 148 26.68 -10.75 6.38
CA SER A 148 27.79 -10.40 5.49
C SER A 148 28.89 -11.47 5.41
N GLY A 149 29.14 -12.22 6.48
CA GLY A 149 30.11 -13.32 6.49
C GLY A 149 29.71 -14.48 5.57
N LYS A 150 28.42 -14.87 5.57
CA LYS A 150 27.91 -15.91 4.69
C LYS A 150 27.91 -15.43 3.23
N LEU A 151 27.50 -14.18 2.99
CA LEU A 151 27.50 -13.58 1.66
C LEU A 151 28.91 -13.58 1.04
N ARG A 152 29.96 -13.16 1.80
CA ARG A 152 31.36 -13.20 1.34
C ARG A 152 31.84 -14.62 1.03
N THR A 153 31.44 -15.60 1.84
CA THR A 153 31.80 -16.99 1.61
C THR A 153 31.19 -17.50 0.30
N LEU A 154 29.91 -17.24 0.09
CA LEU A 154 29.21 -17.64 -1.14
C LEU A 154 29.78 -16.91 -2.37
N TYR A 155 30.10 -15.62 -2.25
CA TYR A 155 30.76 -14.84 -3.28
C TYR A 155 32.14 -15.43 -3.67
N ALA A 156 32.97 -15.81 -2.68
CA ALA A 156 34.24 -16.43 -2.93
C ALA A 156 34.11 -17.80 -3.65
N MET A 157 33.03 -18.53 -3.40
CA MET A 157 32.73 -19.78 -4.12
C MET A 157 32.27 -19.51 -5.55
N ALA A 158 31.33 -18.60 -5.74
CA ALA A 158 30.80 -18.22 -7.06
C ALA A 158 31.88 -17.62 -7.95
N SER A 159 32.79 -16.81 -7.41
CA SER A 159 33.90 -16.16 -8.16
C SER A 159 34.95 -17.15 -8.72
N ARG A 160 34.94 -18.41 -8.31
CA ARG A 160 35.76 -19.48 -8.89
C ARG A 160 35.23 -19.96 -10.24
N HIS A 161 33.96 -19.71 -10.50
CA HIS A 161 33.28 -20.04 -11.76
C HIS A 161 33.35 -18.79 -12.66
N HIS A 162 34.40 -18.63 -13.45
CA HIS A 162 34.66 -17.42 -14.27
C HIS A 162 33.73 -17.29 -15.49
N GLN A 163 32.89 -18.23 -15.78
CA GLN A 163 31.99 -18.17 -16.95
C GLN A 163 30.66 -17.56 -16.55
N ILE A 164 30.36 -16.38 -17.10
CA ILE A 164 28.99 -15.86 -17.11
C ILE A 164 28.16 -16.81 -17.94
N GLN A 165 27.15 -17.42 -17.33
CA GLN A 165 26.19 -18.25 -18.03
C GLN A 165 24.94 -17.41 -18.27
N ASP A 166 24.59 -17.20 -19.54
CA ASP A 166 23.34 -16.56 -19.92
C ASP A 166 22.21 -17.58 -19.84
N PHE A 167 21.31 -17.36 -18.92
CA PHE A 167 20.08 -18.14 -18.79
C PHE A 167 18.90 -17.26 -19.20
N PRO A 168 18.00 -17.71 -20.09
CA PRO A 168 16.86 -16.91 -20.55
C PRO A 168 15.90 -16.52 -19.44
N GLU A 169 15.83 -17.31 -18.37
CA GLU A 169 15.00 -17.05 -17.19
C GLU A 169 15.63 -16.06 -16.19
N ARG A 170 16.84 -15.58 -16.45
CA ARG A 170 17.58 -14.69 -15.56
C ARG A 170 18.14 -13.52 -16.34
N VAL A 171 17.54 -12.38 -16.16
CA VAL A 171 17.88 -11.15 -16.86
C VAL A 171 18.41 -10.11 -15.87
N PHE A 172 19.53 -9.45 -16.21
CA PHE A 172 20.03 -8.30 -15.48
C PHE A 172 19.85 -7.08 -16.36
N ASP A 173 19.03 -6.14 -15.91
CA ASP A 173 18.61 -4.98 -16.69
C ASP A 173 18.97 -3.68 -15.96
N ASP A 174 19.14 -2.62 -16.72
CA ASP A 174 19.35 -1.25 -16.22
C ASP A 174 18.03 -0.43 -16.30
N ALA A 175 16.92 -1.03 -16.71
CA ALA A 175 15.62 -0.37 -16.65
C ALA A 175 15.24 -0.05 -15.19
N PRO A 176 14.86 1.20 -14.88
CA PRO A 176 14.57 1.59 -13.51
C PRO A 176 13.31 0.90 -12.97
N VAL A 177 13.42 0.35 -11.77
CA VAL A 177 12.33 -0.28 -11.01
C VAL A 177 12.16 0.46 -9.70
N LEU A 178 11.00 1.07 -9.46
CA LEU A 178 10.73 1.78 -8.20
C LEU A 178 10.44 0.80 -7.06
N ALA A 179 9.58 -0.17 -7.30
CA ALA A 179 9.23 -1.26 -6.39
C ALA A 179 9.05 -2.54 -7.19
N SER A 180 9.25 -3.69 -6.56
CA SER A 180 9.11 -5.00 -7.20
C SER A 180 7.71 -5.23 -7.77
N TYR A 181 7.63 -5.82 -8.96
CA TYR A 181 6.35 -6.13 -9.60
C TYR A 181 6.46 -7.37 -10.49
N PHE A 182 5.32 -8.04 -10.67
CA PHE A 182 5.15 -9.03 -11.73
C PHE A 182 4.60 -8.36 -12.98
N GLU A 183 5.04 -8.84 -14.14
CA GLU A 183 4.45 -8.48 -15.42
C GLU A 183 3.82 -9.72 -16.07
N PHE A 184 2.52 -9.62 -16.38
CA PHE A 184 1.76 -10.69 -17.02
C PHE A 184 0.70 -10.11 -17.96
N GLY A 185 0.71 -10.53 -19.23
CA GLY A 185 -0.25 -10.06 -20.23
C GLY A 185 -0.22 -8.54 -20.42
N GLY A 186 0.96 -7.92 -20.38
CA GLY A 186 1.15 -6.47 -20.51
C GLY A 186 0.66 -5.65 -19.31
N ARG A 187 0.39 -6.29 -18.17
CA ARG A 187 -0.03 -5.64 -16.92
C ARG A 187 1.00 -5.85 -15.84
N LYS A 188 1.19 -4.79 -15.03
CA LYS A 188 2.03 -4.82 -13.84
C LYS A 188 1.17 -5.11 -12.61
N TYR A 189 1.73 -5.91 -11.70
CA TYR A 189 1.16 -6.30 -10.42
C TYR A 189 2.21 -6.09 -9.36
N HIS A 190 1.98 -5.26 -8.35
CA HIS A 190 2.92 -5.10 -7.25
C HIS A 190 3.22 -6.47 -6.63
N ALA A 191 4.51 -6.78 -6.42
CA ALA A 191 4.91 -8.15 -6.12
C ALA A 191 4.41 -8.68 -4.78
N VAL A 192 4.11 -7.80 -3.83
CA VAL A 192 3.52 -8.15 -2.54
C VAL A 192 2.00 -7.91 -2.57
N ASP A 193 1.56 -6.68 -2.78
CA ASP A 193 0.15 -6.30 -2.64
C ASP A 193 -0.80 -6.90 -3.68
N ASP A 194 -0.31 -7.10 -4.91
CA ASP A 194 -1.12 -7.61 -6.01
C ASP A 194 -0.94 -9.12 -6.28
N LEU A 195 -0.16 -9.85 -5.47
CA LEU A 195 0.13 -11.27 -5.70
C LEU A 195 -1.14 -12.11 -5.81
N LEU A 196 -2.11 -11.92 -4.92
CA LEU A 196 -3.40 -12.60 -5.00
C LEU A 196 -4.23 -12.21 -6.23
N ARG A 197 -4.11 -10.97 -6.68
CA ARG A 197 -4.76 -10.52 -7.91
C ARG A 197 -4.13 -11.17 -9.14
N LEU A 198 -2.81 -11.28 -9.17
CA LEU A 198 -2.08 -12.02 -10.19
C LEU A 198 -2.53 -13.49 -10.23
N THR A 199 -2.52 -14.18 -9.10
CA THR A 199 -2.87 -15.60 -9.03
C THR A 199 -4.32 -15.87 -9.41
N ARG A 200 -5.28 -15.00 -9.01
CA ARG A 200 -6.67 -15.06 -9.50
C ARG A 200 -6.73 -14.96 -11.04
N ARG A 201 -5.91 -14.07 -11.62
CA ARG A 201 -5.82 -13.92 -13.08
C ARG A 201 -5.25 -15.17 -13.76
N LEU A 202 -4.16 -15.71 -13.22
CA LEU A 202 -3.55 -16.95 -13.70
C LEU A 202 -4.53 -18.12 -13.60
N LYS A 203 -5.25 -18.26 -12.47
CA LYS A 203 -6.28 -19.27 -12.27
C LYS A 203 -7.42 -19.17 -13.29
N GLN A 204 -7.91 -17.94 -13.55
CA GLN A 204 -8.94 -17.71 -14.58
C GLN A 204 -8.51 -18.17 -15.97
N GLN A 205 -7.21 -18.11 -16.26
CA GLN A 205 -6.61 -18.54 -17.53
C GLN A 205 -6.15 -20.01 -17.50
N LYS A 206 -6.37 -20.73 -16.40
CA LYS A 206 -5.94 -22.13 -16.19
C LYS A 206 -4.41 -22.31 -16.25
N LEU A 207 -3.68 -21.29 -15.83
CA LEU A 207 -2.21 -21.24 -15.78
C LEU A 207 -1.65 -21.57 -14.39
N LEU A 208 -2.48 -22.09 -13.47
CA LEU A 208 -2.08 -22.65 -12.19
C LEU A 208 -2.50 -24.11 -12.12
N THR A 209 -1.60 -24.97 -11.61
CA THR A 209 -1.83 -26.39 -11.38
C THR A 209 -2.52 -26.68 -10.05
N ASP A 210 -2.35 -25.78 -9.08
CA ASP A 210 -2.92 -25.92 -7.74
C ASP A 210 -3.35 -24.56 -7.18
N ASN A 211 -3.95 -24.56 -5.99
CA ASN A 211 -4.29 -23.34 -5.29
C ASN A 211 -3.05 -22.82 -4.53
N PRO A 212 -2.75 -21.52 -4.63
CA PRO A 212 -1.63 -20.95 -3.92
C PRO A 212 -1.86 -20.99 -2.40
N ILE A 213 -0.82 -21.40 -1.67
CA ILE A 213 -0.72 -21.27 -0.22
C ILE A 213 0.41 -20.28 0.03
N PHE A 214 0.12 -18.99 -0.10
CA PHE A 214 1.11 -17.95 0.14
C PHE A 214 1.14 -17.54 1.61
N LEU A 215 2.28 -17.01 2.07
CA LEU A 215 2.40 -16.35 3.37
C LEU A 215 1.48 -15.11 3.46
N ILE A 216 1.19 -14.49 2.33
CA ILE A 216 0.28 -13.33 2.27
C ILE A 216 -1.14 -13.80 2.53
N ASN A 217 -1.58 -13.62 3.77
CA ASN A 217 -2.98 -13.81 4.12
C ASN A 217 -3.78 -12.62 3.60
N HIS A 218 -4.79 -12.94 2.80
CA HIS A 218 -5.73 -11.93 2.35
C HIS A 218 -6.72 -11.67 3.47
N ILE A 219 -6.57 -10.56 4.17
CA ILE A 219 -7.58 -10.09 5.09
C ILE A 219 -8.76 -9.66 4.23
N GLU A 220 -9.87 -10.37 4.35
CA GLU A 220 -11.09 -9.93 3.71
C GLU A 220 -11.59 -8.71 4.47
N TRP A 221 -11.82 -7.61 3.77
CA TRP A 221 -12.18 -6.31 4.32
C TRP A 221 -13.52 -6.30 5.08
N ARG A 222 -14.24 -7.41 5.10
CA ARG A 222 -15.55 -7.56 5.75
C ARG A 222 -15.51 -8.35 7.06
N GLU A 223 -14.39 -8.95 7.37
CA GLU A 223 -14.21 -9.73 8.60
C GLU A 223 -13.31 -8.94 9.55
N HIS A 224 -13.83 -8.51 10.67
CA HIS A 224 -13.03 -7.87 11.71
C HIS A 224 -12.07 -8.87 12.34
N LEU A 225 -10.83 -8.43 12.57
CA LEU A 225 -9.81 -9.28 13.21
C LEU A 225 -10.13 -9.52 14.68
N ILE A 226 -10.71 -8.52 15.35
CA ILE A 226 -11.12 -8.59 16.75
C ILE A 226 -12.63 -8.77 16.77
N SER A 227 -13.11 -9.94 17.11
CA SER A 227 -14.52 -10.29 17.19
C SER A 227 -14.98 -10.66 18.61
N ASP A 228 -14.03 -10.85 19.53
CA ASP A 228 -14.33 -11.07 20.94
C ASP A 228 -14.80 -9.79 21.59
N ALA A 229 -15.89 -9.88 22.37
CA ALA A 229 -16.53 -8.71 22.97
C ALA A 229 -15.68 -8.05 24.09
N GLU A 230 -14.87 -8.83 24.80
CA GLU A 230 -14.00 -8.32 25.86
C GLU A 230 -12.81 -7.56 25.23
N GLU A 231 -12.15 -8.15 24.26
CA GLU A 231 -11.09 -7.49 23.48
C GLU A 231 -11.57 -6.22 22.80
N LEU A 232 -12.79 -6.24 22.21
CA LEU A 232 -13.38 -5.07 21.59
C LEU A 232 -13.62 -3.93 22.59
N ASN A 233 -14.15 -4.25 23.77
CA ASN A 233 -14.36 -3.27 24.83
C ASN A 233 -13.03 -2.69 25.33
N GLU A 234 -11.96 -3.48 25.38
CA GLU A 234 -10.63 -3.00 25.76
C GLU A 234 -10.09 -2.01 24.75
N ILE A 235 -10.21 -2.27 23.44
CA ILE A 235 -9.81 -1.32 22.41
C ILE A 235 -10.63 -0.03 22.48
N GLN A 236 -11.96 -0.13 22.64
CA GLN A 236 -12.83 1.03 22.77
C GLN A 236 -12.48 1.88 24.00
N ALA A 237 -12.06 1.25 25.10
CA ALA A 237 -11.63 1.93 26.32
C ALA A 237 -10.29 2.71 26.17
N LEU A 238 -9.48 2.37 25.16
CA LEU A 238 -8.25 3.10 24.84
C LEU A 238 -8.50 4.38 24.04
N ASP A 239 -9.76 4.67 23.68
CA ASP A 239 -10.21 5.87 22.95
C ASP A 239 -9.36 6.16 21.71
N PRO A 240 -9.35 5.25 20.72
CA PRO A 240 -8.49 5.39 19.55
C PRO A 240 -8.92 6.58 18.70
N GLU A 241 -7.95 7.38 18.25
CA GLU A 241 -8.17 8.51 17.34
C GLU A 241 -7.56 8.22 15.98
N LEU A 242 -8.27 8.59 14.91
CA LEU A 242 -7.79 8.45 13.54
C LEU A 242 -7.91 9.77 12.78
N ASP A 243 -6.78 10.32 12.40
CA ASP A 243 -6.69 11.47 11.50
C ASP A 243 -6.57 11.00 10.06
N LEU A 244 -7.43 11.52 9.19
CA LEU A 244 -7.51 11.17 7.79
C LEU A 244 -7.27 12.39 6.91
N TYR A 245 -6.12 12.44 6.23
CA TYR A 245 -5.74 13.50 5.29
C TYR A 245 -6.16 13.08 3.87
N ILE A 246 -7.08 13.82 3.25
CA ILE A 246 -7.73 13.42 2.00
C ILE A 246 -7.66 14.49 0.91
N ALA A 247 -7.35 14.07 -0.31
CA ALA A 247 -7.53 14.89 -1.50
C ALA A 247 -8.97 14.75 -2.01
N LEU A 248 -9.70 15.85 -2.02
CA LEU A 248 -11.14 15.84 -2.34
C LEU A 248 -11.44 15.48 -3.81
N GLU A 249 -10.46 15.66 -4.69
CA GLU A 249 -10.52 15.27 -6.10
C GLU A 249 -10.13 13.81 -6.36
N ASP A 250 -9.73 13.06 -5.32
CA ASP A 250 -9.33 11.65 -5.44
C ASP A 250 -10.46 10.71 -5.00
N PRO A 251 -10.93 9.81 -5.89
CA PRO A 251 -11.97 8.85 -5.56
C PRO A 251 -11.56 7.83 -4.47
N ILE A 252 -10.26 7.57 -4.31
CA ILE A 252 -9.76 6.67 -3.25
C ILE A 252 -10.02 7.29 -1.88
N SER A 253 -9.86 8.60 -1.76
CA SER A 253 -10.18 9.35 -0.54
C SER A 253 -11.66 9.19 -0.13
N TRP A 254 -12.58 9.19 -1.10
CA TRP A 254 -14.00 8.91 -0.86
C TRP A 254 -14.21 7.48 -0.33
N LEU A 255 -13.67 6.50 -1.05
CA LEU A 255 -13.85 5.08 -0.69
C LEU A 255 -13.28 4.78 0.70
N LEU A 256 -12.14 5.39 1.03
CA LEU A 256 -11.48 5.22 2.31
C LEU A 256 -12.30 5.85 3.44
N LEU A 257 -12.72 7.11 3.28
CA LEU A 257 -13.54 7.81 4.28
C LEU A 257 -14.84 7.03 4.55
N ALA A 258 -15.53 6.59 3.49
CA ALA A 258 -16.78 5.86 3.63
C ALA A 258 -16.56 4.53 4.36
N TYR A 259 -15.56 3.74 3.96
CA TYR A 259 -15.25 2.47 4.60
C TYR A 259 -14.84 2.64 6.07
N ILE A 260 -13.93 3.58 6.36
CA ILE A 260 -13.51 3.82 7.74
C ILE A 260 -14.69 4.26 8.61
N LYS A 261 -15.48 5.22 8.13
CA LYS A 261 -16.62 5.75 8.90
C LYS A 261 -17.70 4.70 9.16
N GLU A 262 -18.08 3.95 8.13
CA GLU A 262 -19.23 3.02 8.20
C GLU A 262 -18.88 1.69 8.88
N GLU A 263 -17.67 1.18 8.63
CA GLU A 263 -17.25 -0.14 9.11
C GLU A 263 -16.32 -0.05 10.32
N LEU A 264 -15.19 0.66 10.24
CA LEU A 264 -14.17 0.62 11.29
C LEU A 264 -14.50 1.54 12.47
N ALA A 265 -14.79 2.83 12.19
CA ALA A 265 -14.99 3.80 13.27
C ALA A 265 -16.25 3.48 14.08
N ALA A 266 -17.31 3.01 13.42
CA ALA A 266 -18.52 2.59 14.09
C ALA A 266 -18.32 1.33 14.95
N TYR A 267 -17.50 0.37 14.48
CA TYR A 267 -17.27 -0.89 15.17
C TYR A 267 -16.33 -0.73 16.38
N TYR A 268 -15.20 -0.05 16.18
CA TYR A 268 -14.15 0.12 17.21
C TYR A 268 -14.30 1.39 18.05
N ASN A 269 -15.36 2.18 17.83
CA ASN A 269 -15.56 3.49 18.46
C ASN A 269 -14.38 4.45 18.27
N ILE A 270 -13.82 4.51 17.04
CA ILE A 270 -12.68 5.37 16.70
C ILE A 270 -13.16 6.81 16.58
N HIS A 271 -12.50 7.73 17.26
CA HIS A 271 -12.68 9.16 17.05
C HIS A 271 -12.03 9.58 15.72
N LEU A 272 -12.85 9.84 14.70
CA LEU A 272 -12.39 10.14 13.34
C LEU A 272 -12.30 11.65 13.13
N ASN A 273 -11.13 12.12 12.67
CA ASN A 273 -10.90 13.47 12.20
C ASN A 273 -10.58 13.46 10.70
N VAL A 274 -11.06 14.46 9.96
CA VAL A 274 -10.83 14.57 8.52
C VAL A 274 -10.15 15.89 8.19
N TYR A 275 -9.06 15.83 7.45
CA TYR A 275 -8.27 16.99 7.03
C TYR A 275 -8.26 17.05 5.50
N PRO A 276 -9.13 17.90 4.89
CA PRO A 276 -9.11 18.08 3.45
C PRO A 276 -7.84 18.79 3.01
N LEU A 277 -7.23 18.30 1.92
CA LEU A 277 -6.03 18.84 1.33
C LEU A 277 -6.35 19.79 0.17
N SER A 278 -5.39 20.64 -0.19
CA SER A 278 -5.47 21.51 -1.37
C SER A 278 -5.62 20.69 -2.65
N TYR A 279 -6.08 21.34 -3.72
CA TYR A 279 -6.17 20.71 -5.03
C TYR A 279 -4.78 20.46 -5.62
N HIS A 280 -4.43 19.19 -5.82
CA HIS A 280 -3.10 18.77 -6.31
C HIS A 280 -2.99 18.68 -7.82
N GLY A 281 -4.10 18.81 -8.55
CA GLY A 281 -4.09 18.88 -10.00
C GLY A 281 -3.55 17.66 -10.72
N ARG A 282 -3.58 16.48 -10.08
CA ARG A 282 -3.04 15.24 -10.68
C ARG A 282 -3.64 14.98 -12.05
N ASP A 283 -2.81 14.73 -13.04
CA ASP A 283 -3.25 14.43 -14.40
C ASP A 283 -3.80 13.01 -14.56
N TRP A 284 -3.53 12.13 -13.58
CA TRP A 284 -3.87 10.72 -13.68
C TRP A 284 -4.51 10.19 -12.39
N PHE A 285 -5.57 9.39 -12.55
CA PHE A 285 -6.24 8.61 -11.50
C PHE A 285 -6.49 7.20 -12.00
N ASP A 286 -6.29 6.21 -11.13
CA ASP A 286 -6.69 4.84 -11.45
C ASP A 286 -8.18 4.59 -11.18
N TRP A 287 -9.02 5.03 -12.12
CA TRP A 287 -10.46 4.77 -12.08
C TRP A 287 -10.81 3.28 -12.01
N SER A 288 -9.95 2.43 -12.61
CA SER A 288 -10.13 0.98 -12.56
C SER A 288 -9.87 0.46 -11.15
N LEU A 289 -8.88 1.01 -10.44
CA LEU A 289 -8.64 0.72 -9.04
C LEU A 289 -9.83 1.15 -8.18
N ALA A 290 -10.26 2.39 -8.29
CA ALA A 290 -11.42 2.90 -7.54
C ALA A 290 -12.67 2.06 -7.75
N THR A 291 -12.98 1.66 -9.00
CA THR A 291 -14.12 0.79 -9.31
C THR A 291 -13.98 -0.60 -8.68
N ARG A 292 -12.77 -1.16 -8.61
CA ARG A 292 -12.55 -2.47 -7.97
C ARG A 292 -12.68 -2.38 -6.46
N LEU A 293 -12.13 -1.32 -5.88
CA LEU A 293 -12.19 -1.09 -4.43
C LEU A 293 -13.62 -0.83 -3.97
N SER A 294 -14.40 -0.04 -4.72
CA SER A 294 -15.83 0.14 -4.48
C SER A 294 -16.59 -1.18 -4.36
N LYS A 295 -16.34 -2.12 -5.29
CA LYS A 295 -16.95 -3.45 -5.23
C LYS A 295 -16.48 -4.30 -4.05
N ARG A 296 -15.27 -4.06 -3.58
CA ARG A 296 -14.67 -4.81 -2.48
C ARG A 296 -15.13 -4.30 -1.12
N THR A 297 -15.23 -2.98 -0.98
CA THR A 297 -15.68 -2.30 0.23
C THR A 297 -17.19 -2.16 0.32
N ASP A 298 -17.93 -2.49 -0.74
CA ASP A 298 -19.38 -2.24 -0.90
C ASP A 298 -19.78 -0.75 -0.86
N VAL A 299 -18.79 0.14 -0.95
CA VAL A 299 -19.00 1.58 -1.01
C VAL A 299 -19.42 2.00 -2.42
N ALA A 300 -20.54 2.67 -2.55
CA ALA A 300 -21.04 3.12 -3.85
C ALA A 300 -20.08 4.14 -4.49
N PHE A 301 -19.73 3.90 -5.76
CA PHE A 301 -18.88 4.76 -6.55
C PHE A 301 -19.30 4.78 -8.01
N THR A 302 -19.44 5.98 -8.57
CA THR A 302 -19.75 6.15 -9.99
C THR A 302 -18.81 7.19 -10.59
N PRO A 303 -17.96 6.80 -11.56
CA PRO A 303 -16.97 7.69 -12.16
C PRO A 303 -17.61 8.64 -13.18
N PHE A 304 -18.17 9.77 -12.76
CA PHE A 304 -18.76 10.75 -13.68
C PHE A 304 -17.72 11.73 -14.22
N CYS A 305 -17.10 12.50 -13.36
CA CYS A 305 -16.08 13.46 -13.74
C CYS A 305 -15.20 13.77 -12.52
N ARG A 306 -13.99 14.22 -12.80
CA ARG A 306 -13.06 14.69 -11.77
C ARG A 306 -13.47 16.08 -11.28
N PRO A 307 -13.51 16.33 -9.98
CA PRO A 307 -13.67 17.67 -9.41
C PRO A 307 -12.58 18.64 -9.94
N THR A 308 -12.97 19.88 -10.16
CA THR A 308 -12.01 20.96 -10.48
C THR A 308 -11.47 21.58 -9.21
N GLU A 309 -10.41 22.39 -9.32
CA GLU A 309 -9.91 23.22 -8.22
C GLU A 309 -11.03 24.04 -7.57
N GLN A 310 -11.91 24.67 -8.37
CA GLN A 310 -13.07 25.40 -7.85
C GLN A 310 -14.03 24.47 -7.08
N ALA A 311 -14.32 23.27 -7.59
CA ALA A 311 -15.19 22.32 -6.92
C ALA A 311 -14.56 21.86 -5.58
N THR A 312 -13.24 21.59 -5.57
CA THR A 312 -12.48 21.21 -4.37
C THR A 312 -12.54 22.32 -3.33
N TYR A 313 -12.30 23.57 -3.73
CA TYR A 313 -12.42 24.71 -2.82
C TYR A 313 -13.84 24.82 -2.21
N GLN A 314 -14.89 24.66 -3.03
CA GLN A 314 -16.28 24.72 -2.57
C GLN A 314 -16.65 23.54 -1.65
N MET A 315 -16.11 22.35 -1.88
CA MET A 315 -16.24 21.21 -0.96
C MET A 315 -15.63 21.55 0.40
N ALA A 316 -14.41 22.07 0.41
CA ALA A 316 -13.74 22.50 1.64
C ALA A 316 -14.48 23.63 2.35
N GLN A 317 -15.02 24.59 1.60
CA GLN A 317 -15.81 25.71 2.18
C GLN A 317 -17.06 25.19 2.91
N LEU A 318 -17.80 24.24 2.33
CA LEU A 318 -18.94 23.61 2.98
C LEU A 318 -18.52 22.84 4.23
N TYR A 319 -17.41 22.10 4.16
CA TYR A 319 -16.87 21.35 5.28
C TYR A 319 -16.52 22.26 6.47
N TYR A 320 -15.77 23.33 6.23
CA TYR A 320 -15.40 24.27 7.30
C TYR A 320 -16.54 25.16 7.78
N SER A 321 -17.68 25.18 7.04
CA SER A 321 -18.90 25.85 7.48
C SER A 321 -19.73 25.01 8.44
N ALA A 322 -19.51 23.71 8.47
CA ALA A 322 -20.19 22.79 9.40
C ALA A 322 -19.63 22.94 10.83
N PRO A 323 -20.45 22.80 11.88
CA PRO A 323 -20.00 22.67 13.26
C PRO A 323 -18.94 21.56 13.38
N GLU A 324 -17.96 21.73 14.25
CA GLU A 324 -16.80 20.84 14.36
C GLU A 324 -17.22 19.38 14.55
N GLU A 325 -18.17 19.14 15.44
CA GLU A 325 -18.72 17.82 15.74
C GLU A 325 -19.47 17.17 14.57
N GLN A 326 -19.85 17.95 13.55
CA GLN A 326 -20.57 17.47 12.37
C GLN A 326 -19.68 17.42 11.11
N ARG A 327 -18.42 17.86 11.19
CA ARG A 327 -17.55 17.99 10.02
C ARG A 327 -17.30 16.67 9.29
N VAL A 328 -17.14 15.58 10.03
CA VAL A 328 -16.94 14.24 9.44
C VAL A 328 -18.19 13.82 8.63
N ASP A 329 -19.38 14.01 9.20
CA ASP A 329 -20.63 13.73 8.51
C ASP A 329 -20.85 14.64 7.31
N ALA A 330 -20.52 15.92 7.44
CA ALA A 330 -20.58 16.86 6.33
C ALA A 330 -19.65 16.44 5.19
N MET A 331 -18.39 16.09 5.47
CA MET A 331 -17.43 15.62 4.45
C MET A 331 -17.91 14.34 3.79
N TYR A 332 -18.40 13.36 4.55
CA TYR A 332 -18.99 12.14 4.01
C TYR A 332 -20.13 12.44 3.02
N ARG A 333 -21.09 13.30 3.39
CA ARG A 333 -22.23 13.69 2.53
C ARG A 333 -21.78 14.45 1.28
N ILE A 334 -20.78 15.34 1.40
CA ILE A 334 -20.19 16.10 0.29
C ILE A 334 -19.56 15.12 -0.72
N LEU A 335 -18.66 14.23 -0.26
CA LEU A 335 -17.98 13.29 -1.15
C LEU A 335 -18.94 12.25 -1.74
N GLN A 336 -19.93 11.80 -0.98
CA GLN A 336 -21.01 10.95 -1.50
C GLN A 336 -21.75 11.62 -2.65
N ALA A 337 -22.10 12.91 -2.52
CA ALA A 337 -22.77 13.66 -3.58
C ALA A 337 -21.91 13.74 -4.84
N VAL A 338 -20.63 13.98 -4.68
CA VAL A 338 -19.68 14.09 -5.80
C VAL A 338 -19.42 12.71 -6.43
N TRP A 339 -19.02 11.72 -5.64
CA TRP A 339 -18.49 10.47 -6.14
C TRP A 339 -19.55 9.37 -6.39
N THR A 340 -20.74 9.52 -5.83
CA THR A 340 -21.84 8.57 -6.04
C THR A 340 -22.93 9.14 -6.93
N ARG A 341 -23.29 10.43 -6.72
CA ARG A 341 -24.39 11.09 -7.45
C ARG A 341 -23.91 11.98 -8.61
N GLY A 342 -22.60 12.13 -8.81
CA GLY A 342 -22.00 12.91 -9.89
C GLY A 342 -22.25 14.43 -9.82
N GLN A 343 -22.45 14.96 -8.62
CA GLN A 343 -22.71 16.39 -8.43
C GLN A 343 -21.40 17.17 -8.54
N ASP A 344 -21.28 18.03 -9.54
CA ASP A 344 -20.17 18.96 -9.68
C ASP A 344 -20.48 20.22 -8.88
N LEU A 345 -19.81 20.38 -7.73
CA LEU A 345 -20.06 21.52 -6.84
C LEU A 345 -19.54 22.86 -7.40
N SER A 346 -18.79 22.88 -8.50
CA SER A 346 -18.48 24.14 -9.20
C SER A 346 -19.72 24.81 -9.79
N PHE A 347 -20.82 24.09 -9.93
CA PHE A 347 -22.10 24.67 -10.34
C PHE A 347 -22.89 25.20 -9.15
N LYS A 348 -23.26 26.47 -9.21
CA LYS A 348 -23.98 27.18 -8.14
C LYS A 348 -25.19 26.39 -7.63
N ALA A 349 -25.98 25.80 -8.52
CA ALA A 349 -27.19 25.05 -8.16
C ALA A 349 -26.87 23.80 -7.32
N HIS A 350 -25.74 23.11 -7.60
CA HIS A 350 -25.32 21.94 -6.81
C HIS A 350 -24.76 22.38 -5.46
N PHE A 351 -23.96 23.43 -5.44
CA PHE A 351 -23.42 24.02 -4.22
C PHE A 351 -24.52 24.46 -3.25
N GLU A 352 -25.49 25.29 -3.73
CA GLU A 352 -26.61 25.74 -2.90
C GLU A 352 -27.53 24.60 -2.43
N ARG A 353 -27.65 23.54 -3.23
CA ARG A 353 -28.37 22.34 -2.80
C ARG A 353 -27.63 21.66 -1.66
N MET A 354 -26.31 21.42 -1.80
CA MET A 354 -25.49 20.80 -0.77
C MET A 354 -25.47 21.63 0.52
N GLN A 355 -25.37 22.96 0.41
CA GLN A 355 -25.46 23.86 1.57
C GLN A 355 -26.78 23.64 2.34
N ARG A 356 -27.91 23.52 1.62
CA ARG A 356 -29.22 23.23 2.25
C ARG A 356 -29.30 21.82 2.79
N GLU A 357 -28.74 20.82 2.09
CA GLU A 357 -28.70 19.43 2.57
C GLU A 357 -27.89 19.30 3.86
N LEU A 358 -26.87 20.14 4.04
CA LEU A 358 -26.05 20.22 5.26
C LEU A 358 -26.62 21.18 6.33
N GLU A 359 -27.75 21.82 6.06
CA GLU A 359 -28.44 22.76 6.97
C GLU A 359 -27.54 23.93 7.39
N LEU A 360 -26.68 24.42 6.46
CA LEU A 360 -25.77 25.52 6.71
C LEU A 360 -26.40 26.86 6.42
N ASP A 361 -26.75 27.62 7.45
CA ASP A 361 -27.35 28.96 7.34
C ASP A 361 -26.35 29.97 6.80
N GLN A 362 -25.09 29.84 7.18
CA GLN A 362 -24.01 30.74 6.79
C GLN A 362 -22.76 29.93 6.38
N LEU A 363 -22.04 30.48 5.40
CA LEU A 363 -20.72 29.95 5.04
C LEU A 363 -19.64 30.54 5.95
N THR A 364 -18.58 29.76 6.15
CA THR A 364 -17.42 30.18 6.93
C THR A 364 -16.84 31.48 6.39
N THR A 365 -16.41 32.38 7.27
CA THR A 365 -15.65 33.57 6.95
C THR A 365 -14.14 33.36 7.04
N ALA A 366 -13.70 32.17 7.50
CA ALA A 366 -12.29 31.80 7.55
C ALA A 366 -11.71 31.71 6.12
N ASP A 367 -10.42 31.96 5.99
CA ASP A 367 -9.70 31.75 4.75
C ASP A 367 -9.50 30.25 4.52
N VAL A 368 -10.39 29.66 3.71
CA VAL A 368 -10.35 28.22 3.39
C VAL A 368 -9.03 27.83 2.71
N THR A 369 -8.44 28.73 1.92
CA THR A 369 -7.16 28.45 1.26
C THR A 369 -6.03 28.31 2.30
N GLU A 370 -6.04 29.11 3.33
CA GLU A 370 -5.03 29.01 4.41
C GLU A 370 -5.23 27.75 5.23
N LEU A 371 -6.48 27.40 5.58
CA LEU A 371 -6.80 26.14 6.30
C LEU A 371 -6.36 24.90 5.49
N LEU A 372 -6.55 24.91 4.17
CA LEU A 372 -6.09 23.82 3.32
C LEU A 372 -4.56 23.72 3.30
N LYS A 373 -3.84 24.86 3.23
CA LYS A 373 -2.37 24.87 3.30
C LYS A 373 -1.84 24.38 4.65
N GLU A 374 -2.50 24.72 5.74
CA GLU A 374 -2.15 24.19 7.06
C GLU A 374 -2.26 22.68 7.09
N ASN A 375 -3.34 22.12 6.52
CA ASN A 375 -3.50 20.67 6.39
C ASN A 375 -2.45 20.03 5.48
N ASP A 376 -2.10 20.67 4.35
CA ASP A 376 -1.02 20.21 3.48
C ASP A 376 0.31 20.11 4.25
N MET A 377 0.66 21.14 5.03
CA MET A 377 1.87 21.13 5.85
C MET A 377 1.85 20.01 6.90
N LEU A 378 0.72 19.81 7.57
CA LEU A 378 0.58 18.71 8.55
C LEU A 378 0.72 17.35 7.85
N CYS A 379 0.15 17.17 6.66
CA CYS A 379 0.26 15.95 5.88
C CYS A 379 1.71 15.70 5.40
N GLU A 380 2.40 16.74 4.92
CA GLU A 380 3.81 16.66 4.49
C GLU A 380 4.73 16.23 5.65
N MET A 381 4.48 16.69 6.87
CA MET A 381 5.24 16.28 8.06
C MET A 381 5.12 14.77 8.35
N LYS A 382 4.10 14.08 7.81
CA LYS A 382 3.95 12.63 7.97
C LYS A 382 4.86 11.83 7.05
N SER A 383 5.55 12.47 6.10
CA SER A 383 6.53 11.85 5.19
C SER A 383 5.97 10.63 4.44
N GLN A 384 4.72 10.70 4.02
CA GLN A 384 4.09 9.64 3.25
C GLN A 384 4.18 9.89 1.73
N PRO A 385 4.34 8.83 0.91
CA PRO A 385 4.61 9.00 -0.53
C PRO A 385 3.38 9.46 -1.32
N ASP A 386 2.20 9.27 -0.78
CA ASP A 386 0.94 9.53 -1.46
C ASP A 386 -0.19 9.77 -0.45
N PHE A 387 -1.33 10.24 -0.91
CA PHE A 387 -2.54 10.33 -0.10
C PHE A 387 -3.63 9.38 -0.66
N PRO A 388 -4.63 9.04 0.13
CA PRO A 388 -4.90 9.50 1.49
C PRO A 388 -3.87 9.02 2.52
N VAL A 389 -3.56 9.86 3.52
CA VAL A 389 -2.68 9.52 4.65
C VAL A 389 -3.54 9.32 5.90
N LEU A 390 -3.20 8.31 6.68
CA LEU A 390 -3.85 7.97 7.94
C LEU A 390 -2.84 8.06 9.08
N GLU A 391 -3.25 8.65 10.19
CA GLU A 391 -2.52 8.61 11.45
C GLU A 391 -3.42 8.08 12.53
N LEU A 392 -3.16 6.86 12.98
CA LEU A 392 -3.84 6.24 14.12
C LEU A 392 -3.07 6.53 15.39
N ARG A 393 -3.74 7.12 16.37
CA ARG A 393 -3.23 7.30 17.73
C ARG A 393 -3.97 6.40 18.69
N ILE A 394 -3.25 5.58 19.42
CA ILE A 394 -3.77 4.66 20.42
C ILE A 394 -2.70 4.40 21.49
N ASP A 395 -3.08 4.35 22.75
CA ASP A 395 -2.20 4.06 23.88
C ASP A 395 -0.92 4.93 23.90
N GLY A 396 -1.06 6.22 23.60
CA GLY A 396 0.04 7.18 23.54
C GLY A 396 1.03 7.01 22.38
N GLN A 397 0.78 6.07 21.48
CA GLN A 397 1.58 5.84 20.27
C GLN A 397 0.87 6.37 19.02
N SER A 398 1.67 6.75 18.01
CA SER A 398 1.18 7.21 16.72
C SER A 398 1.71 6.31 15.60
N TYR A 399 0.81 5.87 14.72
CA TYR A 399 1.09 5.01 13.58
C TYR A 399 0.63 5.70 12.31
N VAL A 400 1.56 5.98 11.40
CA VAL A 400 1.27 6.66 10.13
C VAL A 400 1.42 5.71 8.98
N PHE A 401 0.42 5.66 8.11
CA PHE A 401 0.42 4.82 6.92
C PHE A 401 -0.43 5.46 5.82
N ASN A 402 -0.26 5.00 4.60
CA ASN A 402 -1.02 5.53 3.49
C ASN A 402 -1.80 4.45 2.74
N SER A 403 -2.73 4.93 1.96
CA SER A 403 -3.53 4.18 1.00
C SER A 403 -4.52 3.17 1.58
N LEU A 404 -5.50 2.89 0.76
CA LEU A 404 -6.55 1.91 1.01
C LEU A 404 -5.99 0.47 1.17
N TYR A 405 -4.80 0.19 0.62
CA TYR A 405 -4.14 -1.12 0.78
C TYR A 405 -3.61 -1.37 2.19
N ARG A 406 -3.50 -0.33 3.02
CA ARG A 406 -2.99 -0.41 4.39
C ARG A 406 -4.06 -0.18 5.46
N VAL A 407 -5.33 0.01 5.08
CA VAL A 407 -6.40 0.24 6.06
C VAL A 407 -6.57 -0.91 7.06
N TRP A 408 -6.28 -2.15 6.66
CA TRP A 408 -6.26 -3.32 7.52
C TRP A 408 -5.24 -3.22 8.66
N MET A 409 -4.25 -2.34 8.55
CA MET A 409 -3.25 -2.11 9.61
C MET A 409 -3.89 -1.57 10.88
N ILE A 410 -5.01 -0.86 10.80
CA ILE A 410 -5.75 -0.37 11.96
C ILE A 410 -6.06 -1.55 12.90
N GLU A 411 -6.69 -2.58 12.39
CA GLU A 411 -7.06 -3.76 13.17
C GLU A 411 -5.84 -4.58 13.62
N SER A 412 -4.81 -4.65 12.77
CA SER A 412 -3.55 -5.30 13.14
C SER A 412 -2.82 -4.57 14.28
N ILE A 413 -2.86 -3.25 14.30
CA ILE A 413 -2.32 -2.43 15.40
C ILE A 413 -3.11 -2.70 16.67
N PHE A 414 -4.43 -2.74 16.61
CA PHE A 414 -5.28 -3.08 17.76
C PHE A 414 -4.94 -4.44 18.36
N SER A 415 -4.80 -5.48 17.52
CA SER A 415 -4.40 -6.81 17.99
C SER A 415 -3.02 -6.80 18.65
N ASN A 416 -2.05 -6.04 18.10
CA ASN A 416 -0.72 -5.94 18.70
C ASN A 416 -0.74 -5.22 20.05
N VAL A 417 -1.53 -4.16 20.20
CA VAL A 417 -1.68 -3.41 21.47
C VAL A 417 -2.24 -4.32 22.56
N LEU A 418 -3.27 -5.12 22.22
CA LEU A 418 -3.82 -6.11 23.16
C LEU A 418 -2.79 -7.18 23.55
N GLU A 419 -2.05 -7.74 22.57
CA GLU A 419 -1.01 -8.73 22.86
C GLU A 419 0.09 -8.18 23.78
N GLU A 420 0.50 -6.93 23.60
CA GLU A 420 1.52 -6.29 24.44
C GLU A 420 0.99 -6.06 25.87
N LYS A 421 -0.28 -5.63 26.00
CA LYS A 421 -0.94 -5.46 27.28
C LYS A 421 -1.01 -6.78 28.06
N TYR A 422 -1.51 -7.85 27.45
CA TYR A 422 -1.60 -9.17 28.11
C TYR A 422 -0.23 -9.74 28.50
N LYS A 423 0.82 -9.49 27.73
CA LYS A 423 2.19 -9.89 28.09
C LYS A 423 2.65 -9.17 29.35
N SER A 424 2.44 -7.85 29.42
CA SER A 424 2.85 -7.04 30.57
C SER A 424 2.11 -7.42 31.86
N GLU A 425 0.82 -7.73 31.76
CA GLU A 425 0.00 -8.19 32.88
C GLU A 425 0.48 -9.53 33.42
N ASN A 426 0.76 -10.51 32.55
CA ASN A 426 1.27 -11.83 32.92
C ASN A 426 2.66 -11.77 33.56
N GLU A 427 3.55 -10.87 33.09
CA GLU A 427 4.87 -10.65 33.68
C GLU A 427 4.74 -10.06 35.09
N THR A 428 3.85 -9.10 35.27
CA THR A 428 3.60 -8.49 36.60
C THR A 428 3.01 -9.47 37.59
N GLU A 429 2.08 -10.36 37.18
CA GLU A 429 1.55 -11.41 38.01
C GLU A 429 2.62 -12.42 38.40
N THR A 430 3.48 -12.81 37.48
CA THR A 430 4.57 -13.78 37.73
C THR A 430 5.58 -13.20 38.74
N GLU A 431 5.94 -11.92 38.62
CA GLU A 431 6.83 -11.26 39.57
C GLU A 431 6.20 -11.14 40.97
N SER A 432 4.91 -10.82 41.05
CA SER A 432 4.18 -10.70 42.31
C SER A 432 4.08 -12.04 43.05
N VAL A 433 3.86 -13.14 42.33
CA VAL A 433 3.83 -14.51 42.86
C VAL A 433 5.23 -14.95 43.35
N ALA A 434 6.27 -14.61 42.59
CA ALA A 434 7.66 -14.91 43.00
C ALA A 434 8.06 -14.18 44.29
N GLN A 435 7.69 -12.91 44.45
CA GLN A 435 7.94 -12.11 45.66
C GLN A 435 7.14 -12.61 46.87
N ALA A 436 5.92 -13.14 46.66
CA ALA A 436 5.12 -13.71 47.72
C ALA A 436 5.64 -15.07 48.22
N HIS A 437 6.42 -15.79 47.43
CA HIS A 437 7.08 -17.05 47.83
C HIS A 437 8.43 -16.86 48.53
N GLU A 438 9.02 -15.66 48.45
CA GLU A 438 10.29 -15.32 49.16
C GLU A 438 10.06 -14.72 50.56
N GLN A 439 8.83 -14.43 50.95
CA GLN A 439 8.44 -14.01 52.30
C GLN A 439 7.87 -15.17 53.12
#